data_616d8508c14a69c375073e6e94690b98
#
_entry.id   616d8508c14a69c375073e6e94690b98
#
_cell.length_a   1.000
_cell.length_b   1.000
_cell.length_c   1.000
_cell.angle_alpha   90.00
_cell.angle_beta   90.00
_cell.angle_gamma   90.00
#
_symmetry.space_group_name_H-M   'P 1'
#
loop_
_entity.id
_entity.type
_entity.pdbx_description
1 polymer ?
#
loop_
_entity_poly.entity_id
_entity_poly.type
_entity_poly.pdbx_seq_one_letter_code
_entity_poly.pdbx_strand_id
1 'polypeptide(L)'
;MSATTLLWLVTGCMMLQPLSTDLYLASLPGMALDFAVSPAAVQQTLSLFVFGFGTAQLVSGPLSDRYGRRPVLIGGLALYLVSGLACALTPSLDWLIAARFVQAIGCCTAVVVARAIVRDAYSPAEGARVMAKALSLLALAPIFGPILGGYLQVVFGWRAAFISLALAGLAVWFAAMRHLTESNPQLNPDAMRLGNLAATYRDVLRTPAFWAYALPGSISYASIFVFISGTPFVLIKVLGVPTQYYGYLFAFGVLGYLGGTLICRRLLGRIGVPRVLALGTTVGLAGGLGFLLLVLAGISHWTLVVMAQFIVMTAHGINFPCTQSGSLAPFPDKAGAAAGLFGCLVMYAALAAGTWVGSSHDGTLLPLASISATVGVILFVGTRLLAQYGKVD
;
A
#
# COMPACT_ATOMS: atom_id res chain seq x y z
N MET A 1 27.89 -0.66 10.14
CA MET A 1 27.30 0.11 9.00
C MET A 1 27.13 1.57 9.41
N SER A 2 27.36 2.56 8.49
CA SER A 2 27.11 3.97 8.83
C SER A 2 25.60 4.25 8.92
N ALA A 3 25.18 5.27 9.71
CA ALA A 3 23.78 5.67 9.84
C ALA A 3 23.17 6.08 8.47
N THR A 4 23.96 6.73 7.62
CA THR A 4 23.55 7.12 6.28
C THR A 4 23.31 5.91 5.38
N THR A 5 24.20 4.92 5.40
CA THR A 5 24.03 3.68 4.61
C THR A 5 22.78 2.91 5.05
N LEU A 6 22.55 2.83 6.37
CA LEU A 6 21.35 2.18 6.89
C LEU A 6 20.06 2.91 6.46
N LEU A 7 20.05 4.25 6.53
CA LEU A 7 18.91 5.05 6.07
C LEU A 7 18.59 4.76 4.59
N TRP A 8 19.59 4.77 3.72
CA TRP A 8 19.38 4.50 2.29
C TRP A 8 18.92 3.06 2.02
N LEU A 9 19.48 2.07 2.72
CA LEU A 9 19.06 0.67 2.61
C LEU A 9 17.60 0.50 3.05
N VAL A 10 17.23 1.03 4.21
CA VAL A 10 15.85 0.97 4.74
C VAL A 10 14.88 1.67 3.79
N THR A 11 15.25 2.88 3.33
CA THR A 11 14.42 3.63 2.37
C THR A 11 14.25 2.85 1.08
N GLY A 12 15.32 2.29 0.52
CA GLY A 12 15.28 1.47 -0.69
C GLY A 12 14.35 0.27 -0.52
N CYS A 13 14.48 -0.49 0.57
CA CYS A 13 13.58 -1.61 0.86
C CYS A 13 12.12 -1.18 0.94
N MET A 14 11.83 -0.05 1.62
CA MET A 14 10.46 0.45 1.77
C MET A 14 9.88 0.98 0.47
N MET A 15 10.68 1.59 -0.41
CA MET A 15 10.24 2.11 -1.71
C MET A 15 9.83 1.00 -2.69
N LEU A 16 10.32 -0.23 -2.53
CA LEU A 16 9.96 -1.34 -3.43
C LEU A 16 8.44 -1.57 -3.49
N GLN A 17 7.72 -1.39 -2.36
CA GLN A 17 6.27 -1.64 -2.33
C GLN A 17 5.48 -0.64 -3.18
N PRO A 18 5.54 0.69 -2.98
CA PRO A 18 4.80 1.63 -3.82
C PRO A 18 5.32 1.63 -5.27
N LEU A 19 6.62 1.46 -5.50
CA LEU A 19 7.12 1.31 -6.88
C LEU A 19 6.51 0.10 -7.57
N SER A 20 6.41 -1.05 -6.87
CA SER A 20 5.83 -2.28 -7.43
C SER A 20 4.34 -2.17 -7.73
N THR A 21 3.61 -1.30 -7.06
CA THR A 21 2.20 -1.03 -7.34
C THR A 21 2.02 0.06 -8.41
N ASP A 22 2.80 1.14 -8.33
CA ASP A 22 2.46 2.38 -9.02
C ASP A 22 3.18 2.54 -10.36
N LEU A 23 4.37 1.95 -10.52
CA LEU A 23 5.19 2.12 -11.74
C LEU A 23 4.52 1.55 -13.00
N TYR A 24 3.73 0.48 -12.89
CA TYR A 24 3.12 -0.16 -14.06
C TYR A 24 1.62 0.15 -14.23
N LEU A 25 1.03 1.01 -13.37
CA LEU A 25 -0.41 1.36 -13.45
C LEU A 25 -0.80 1.89 -14.83
N ALA A 26 0.00 2.78 -15.41
CA ALA A 26 -0.22 3.31 -16.75
C ALA A 26 -0.19 2.22 -17.84
N SER A 27 0.42 1.08 -17.56
CA SER A 27 0.56 -0.05 -18.49
C SER A 27 -0.63 -1.00 -18.47
N LEU A 28 -1.47 -0.99 -17.44
CA LEU A 28 -2.60 -1.94 -17.30
C LEU A 28 -3.51 -1.98 -18.54
N PRO A 29 -3.94 -0.84 -19.13
CA PRO A 29 -4.75 -0.86 -20.33
C PRO A 29 -4.03 -1.44 -21.57
N GLY A 30 -2.70 -1.21 -21.70
CA GLY A 30 -1.87 -1.78 -22.75
C GLY A 30 -1.71 -3.28 -22.59
N MET A 31 -1.48 -3.76 -21.38
CA MET A 31 -1.38 -5.19 -21.06
C MET A 31 -2.67 -5.94 -21.38
N ALA A 32 -3.85 -5.34 -21.14
CA ALA A 32 -5.14 -5.94 -21.51
C ALA A 32 -5.26 -6.18 -23.01
N LEU A 33 -4.71 -5.28 -23.84
CA LEU A 33 -4.65 -5.42 -25.28
C LEU A 33 -3.64 -6.48 -25.70
N ASP A 34 -2.42 -6.44 -25.16
CA ASP A 34 -1.32 -7.35 -25.53
C ASP A 34 -1.65 -8.81 -25.21
N PHE A 35 -2.30 -9.07 -24.06
CA PHE A 35 -2.75 -10.41 -23.68
C PHE A 35 -4.13 -10.78 -24.23
N ALA A 36 -4.82 -9.86 -24.93
CA ALA A 36 -6.18 -10.04 -25.44
C ALA A 36 -7.19 -10.49 -24.36
N VAL A 37 -7.14 -9.86 -23.18
CA VAL A 37 -7.96 -10.21 -22.02
C VAL A 37 -8.75 -9.01 -21.50
N SER A 38 -9.73 -9.27 -20.63
CA SER A 38 -10.53 -8.22 -20.01
C SER A 38 -9.70 -7.34 -19.03
N PRO A 39 -10.10 -6.08 -18.80
CA PRO A 39 -9.53 -5.24 -17.75
C PRO A 39 -9.51 -5.91 -16.37
N ALA A 40 -10.57 -6.65 -16.03
CA ALA A 40 -10.67 -7.41 -14.78
C ALA A 40 -9.55 -8.46 -14.63
N ALA A 41 -9.22 -9.16 -15.72
CA ALA A 41 -8.17 -10.18 -15.71
C ALA A 41 -6.78 -9.56 -15.46
N VAL A 42 -6.44 -8.46 -16.15
CA VAL A 42 -5.15 -7.78 -15.93
C VAL A 42 -5.06 -7.19 -14.53
N GLN A 43 -6.16 -6.68 -13.98
CA GLN A 43 -6.20 -6.12 -12.63
C GLN A 43 -5.87 -7.16 -11.54
N GLN A 44 -6.04 -8.46 -11.82
CA GLN A 44 -5.61 -9.52 -10.91
C GLN A 44 -4.09 -9.49 -10.64
N THR A 45 -3.29 -8.96 -11.56
CA THR A 45 -1.84 -8.78 -11.33
C THR A 45 -1.55 -7.85 -10.15
N LEU A 46 -2.38 -6.82 -9.95
CA LEU A 46 -2.31 -5.92 -8.81
C LEU A 46 -2.95 -6.55 -7.57
N SER A 47 -4.12 -7.18 -7.73
CA SER A 47 -4.89 -7.79 -6.65
C SER A 47 -4.12 -8.93 -5.98
N LEU A 48 -3.50 -9.83 -6.76
CA LEU A 48 -2.71 -10.94 -6.20
C LEU A 48 -1.37 -10.46 -5.60
N PHE A 49 -0.82 -9.33 -6.09
CA PHE A 49 0.32 -8.70 -5.43
C PHE A 49 -0.05 -8.23 -4.02
N VAL A 50 -1.15 -7.47 -3.85
CA VAL A 50 -1.55 -7.01 -2.51
C VAL A 50 -1.96 -8.16 -1.60
N PHE A 51 -2.56 -9.23 -2.13
CA PHE A 51 -2.86 -10.45 -1.37
C PHE A 51 -1.59 -11.11 -0.85
N GLY A 52 -0.61 -11.36 -1.72
CA GLY A 52 0.68 -11.94 -1.35
C GLY A 52 1.44 -11.08 -0.34
N PHE A 53 1.42 -9.75 -0.54
CA PHE A 53 2.05 -8.80 0.38
C PHE A 53 1.37 -8.83 1.77
N GLY A 54 0.04 -8.80 1.82
CA GLY A 54 -0.72 -8.87 3.07
C GLY A 54 -0.48 -10.17 3.84
N THR A 55 -0.52 -11.31 3.15
CA THR A 55 -0.26 -12.63 3.75
C THR A 55 1.17 -12.72 4.30
N ALA A 56 2.16 -12.25 3.53
CA ALA A 56 3.56 -12.29 3.93
C ALA A 56 3.86 -11.42 5.16
N GLN A 57 3.06 -10.37 5.44
CA GLN A 57 3.22 -9.54 6.65
C GLN A 57 3.09 -10.35 7.95
N LEU A 58 2.26 -11.39 7.93
CA LEU A 58 2.05 -12.23 9.12
C LEU A 58 3.26 -13.12 9.43
N VAL A 59 4.08 -13.42 8.43
CA VAL A 59 5.16 -14.42 8.54
C VAL A 59 6.54 -13.79 8.52
N SER A 60 6.75 -12.71 7.77
CA SER A 60 8.08 -12.13 7.53
C SER A 60 8.77 -11.63 8.81
N GLY A 61 8.01 -11.07 9.78
CA GLY A 61 8.53 -10.68 11.09
C GLY A 61 9.08 -11.87 11.87
N PRO A 62 8.22 -12.83 12.25
CA PRO A 62 8.63 -14.05 12.95
C PRO A 62 9.73 -14.84 12.23
N LEU A 63 9.71 -14.88 10.90
CA LEU A 63 10.76 -15.51 10.11
C LEU A 63 12.13 -14.87 10.37
N SER A 64 12.16 -13.54 10.38
CA SER A 64 13.39 -12.79 10.63
C SER A 64 13.82 -12.79 12.11
N ASP A 65 12.89 -12.98 13.04
CA ASP A 65 13.21 -13.19 14.47
C ASP A 65 13.88 -14.55 14.70
N ARG A 66 13.48 -15.56 13.91
CA ARG A 66 14.03 -16.92 14.05
C ARG A 66 15.37 -17.11 13.33
N TYR A 67 15.49 -16.63 12.10
CA TYR A 67 16.64 -16.93 11.23
C TYR A 67 17.64 -15.77 11.13
N GLY A 68 17.32 -14.60 11.70
CA GLY A 68 18.12 -13.40 11.62
C GLY A 68 17.62 -12.43 10.52
N ARG A 69 17.93 -11.15 10.74
CA ARG A 69 17.48 -10.08 9.81
C ARG A 69 18.20 -10.17 8.47
N ARG A 70 19.53 -10.35 8.53
CA ARG A 70 20.37 -10.35 7.33
C ARG A 70 20.01 -11.44 6.34
N PRO A 71 19.98 -12.75 6.68
CA PRO A 71 19.69 -13.81 5.72
C PRO A 71 18.26 -13.71 5.17
N VAL A 72 17.28 -13.34 6.01
CA VAL A 72 15.88 -13.21 5.59
C VAL A 72 15.69 -12.01 4.65
N LEU A 73 16.34 -10.86 4.92
CA LEU A 73 16.29 -9.72 4.00
C LEU A 73 16.92 -10.04 2.66
N ILE A 74 18.11 -10.65 2.65
CA ILE A 74 18.81 -11.01 1.42
C ILE A 74 18.00 -12.01 0.60
N GLY A 75 17.43 -13.04 1.24
CA GLY A 75 16.55 -14.02 0.59
C GLY A 75 15.29 -13.41 0.02
N GLY A 76 14.64 -12.50 0.78
CA GLY A 76 13.46 -11.77 0.34
C GLY A 76 13.73 -10.86 -0.87
N LEU A 77 14.84 -10.12 -0.85
CA LEU A 77 15.29 -9.29 -1.97
C LEU A 77 15.68 -10.12 -3.20
N ALA A 78 16.32 -11.27 -3.02
CA ALA A 78 16.62 -12.19 -4.11
C ALA A 78 15.33 -12.74 -4.74
N LEU A 79 14.35 -13.11 -3.92
CA LEU A 79 13.04 -13.56 -4.38
C LEU A 79 12.31 -12.45 -5.15
N TYR A 80 12.37 -11.20 -4.66
CA TYR A 80 11.83 -10.03 -5.36
C TYR A 80 12.48 -9.81 -6.72
N LEU A 81 13.81 -9.89 -6.79
CA LEU A 81 14.57 -9.72 -8.03
C LEU A 81 14.21 -10.80 -9.07
N VAL A 82 14.28 -12.07 -8.67
CA VAL A 82 14.03 -13.20 -9.59
C VAL A 82 12.60 -13.17 -10.10
N SER A 83 11.63 -12.93 -9.21
CA SER A 83 10.22 -12.82 -9.62
C SER A 83 9.94 -11.54 -10.44
N GLY A 84 10.66 -10.44 -10.20
CA GLY A 84 10.61 -9.25 -11.04
C GLY A 84 11.07 -9.52 -12.48
N LEU A 85 12.15 -10.27 -12.65
CA LEU A 85 12.62 -10.75 -13.97
C LEU A 85 11.61 -11.71 -14.60
N ALA A 86 11.02 -12.61 -13.81
CA ALA A 86 9.97 -13.51 -14.29
C ALA A 86 8.73 -12.73 -14.78
N CYS A 87 8.36 -11.63 -14.12
CA CYS A 87 7.30 -10.73 -14.60
C CYS A 87 7.64 -10.10 -15.94
N ALA A 88 8.89 -9.65 -16.15
CA ALA A 88 9.32 -9.02 -17.39
C ALA A 88 9.36 -10.01 -18.57
N LEU A 89 9.70 -11.25 -18.31
CA LEU A 89 9.90 -12.32 -19.32
C LEU A 89 8.67 -13.20 -19.52
N THR A 90 7.57 -12.89 -18.87
CA THR A 90 6.36 -13.75 -18.88
C THR A 90 5.78 -13.95 -20.29
N PRO A 91 5.38 -15.20 -20.63
CA PRO A 91 4.70 -15.50 -21.89
C PRO A 91 3.17 -15.32 -21.80
N SER A 92 2.58 -15.33 -20.58
CA SER A 92 1.12 -15.29 -20.40
C SER A 92 0.73 -14.51 -19.15
N LEU A 93 -0.56 -14.11 -19.10
CA LEU A 93 -1.10 -13.40 -17.94
C LEU A 93 -1.08 -14.24 -16.67
N ASP A 94 -1.36 -15.53 -16.74
CA ASP A 94 -1.38 -16.42 -15.56
C ASP A 94 0.01 -16.52 -14.93
N TRP A 95 1.04 -16.64 -15.75
CA TRP A 95 2.44 -16.61 -15.28
C TRP A 95 2.79 -15.26 -14.65
N LEU A 96 2.32 -14.17 -15.24
CA LEU A 96 2.53 -12.84 -14.66
C LEU A 96 1.86 -12.73 -13.29
N ILE A 97 0.62 -13.18 -13.15
CA ILE A 97 -0.12 -13.17 -11.89
C ILE A 97 0.63 -13.98 -10.81
N ALA A 98 1.07 -15.19 -11.16
CA ALA A 98 1.85 -16.03 -10.25
C ALA A 98 3.19 -15.38 -9.85
N ALA A 99 3.93 -14.83 -10.80
CA ALA A 99 5.18 -14.14 -10.55
C ALA A 99 4.98 -12.88 -9.67
N ARG A 100 3.88 -12.14 -9.86
CA ARG A 100 3.50 -10.99 -9.03
C ARG A 100 3.19 -11.37 -7.60
N PHE A 101 2.51 -12.51 -7.39
CA PHE A 101 2.28 -13.03 -6.03
C PHE A 101 3.61 -13.35 -5.32
N VAL A 102 4.52 -14.03 -5.99
CA VAL A 102 5.85 -14.34 -5.44
C VAL A 102 6.68 -13.08 -5.20
N GLN A 103 6.62 -12.11 -6.12
CA GLN A 103 7.28 -10.81 -5.98
C GLN A 103 6.79 -10.04 -4.75
N ALA A 104 5.49 -10.13 -4.46
CA ALA A 104 4.90 -9.50 -3.29
C ALA A 104 5.43 -10.07 -1.97
N ILE A 105 5.66 -11.38 -1.89
CA ILE A 105 6.27 -12.02 -0.71
C ILE A 105 7.68 -11.48 -0.48
N GLY A 106 8.50 -11.43 -1.51
CA GLY A 106 9.86 -10.87 -1.44
C GLY A 106 9.86 -9.39 -1.05
N CYS A 107 8.97 -8.60 -1.66
CA CYS A 107 8.77 -7.19 -1.36
C CYS A 107 8.37 -6.95 0.09
N CYS A 108 7.37 -7.68 0.57
CA CYS A 108 6.89 -7.58 1.96
C CYS A 108 7.98 -7.92 2.96
N THR A 109 8.72 -9.02 2.70
CA THR A 109 9.85 -9.42 3.53
C THR A 109 10.88 -8.29 3.64
N ALA A 110 11.23 -7.65 2.53
CA ALA A 110 12.16 -6.52 2.54
C ALA A 110 11.63 -5.35 3.39
N VAL A 111 10.37 -4.97 3.24
CA VAL A 111 9.74 -3.87 3.99
C VAL A 111 9.66 -4.16 5.50
N VAL A 112 9.21 -5.36 5.88
CA VAL A 112 9.01 -5.74 7.28
C VAL A 112 10.36 -5.85 8.00
N VAL A 113 11.33 -6.52 7.38
CA VAL A 113 12.67 -6.71 7.98
C VAL A 113 13.43 -5.39 8.06
N ALA A 114 13.30 -4.49 7.07
CA ALA A 114 13.91 -3.16 7.13
C ALA A 114 13.43 -2.35 8.36
N ARG A 115 12.13 -2.41 8.68
CA ARG A 115 11.58 -1.78 9.90
C ARG A 115 12.13 -2.43 11.18
N ALA A 116 12.28 -3.76 11.19
CA ALA A 116 12.85 -4.49 12.31
C ALA A 116 14.31 -4.10 12.55
N ILE A 117 15.12 -3.98 11.48
CA ILE A 117 16.51 -3.53 11.56
C ILE A 117 16.65 -2.15 12.21
N VAL A 118 15.75 -1.20 11.87
CA VAL A 118 15.77 0.14 12.51
C VAL A 118 15.49 0.03 14.00
N ARG A 119 14.53 -0.81 14.39
CA ARG A 119 14.20 -1.04 15.80
C ARG A 119 15.36 -1.69 16.58
N ASP A 120 16.09 -2.61 15.92
CA ASP A 120 17.19 -3.33 16.53
C ASP A 120 18.47 -2.44 16.63
N ALA A 121 18.66 -1.48 15.70
CA ALA A 121 19.87 -0.67 15.59
C ALA A 121 19.83 0.66 16.36
N TYR A 122 18.66 1.15 16.72
CA TYR A 122 18.49 2.48 17.31
C TYR A 122 17.61 2.48 18.56
N SER A 123 17.86 3.45 19.44
CA SER A 123 16.91 3.77 20.50
C SER A 123 15.54 4.19 19.91
N PRO A 124 14.43 4.08 20.67
CA PRO A 124 13.10 4.44 20.15
C PRO A 124 13.03 5.85 19.55
N ALA A 125 13.70 6.83 20.17
CA ALA A 125 13.68 8.21 19.68
C ALA A 125 14.51 8.41 18.41
N GLU A 126 15.67 7.77 18.31
CA GLU A 126 16.51 7.81 17.11
C GLU A 126 15.88 7.03 15.96
N GLY A 127 15.35 5.84 16.23
CA GLY A 127 14.62 5.02 15.27
C GLY A 127 13.43 5.75 14.67
N ALA A 128 12.69 6.49 15.51
CA ALA A 128 11.59 7.34 15.02
C ALA A 128 12.08 8.44 14.05
N ARG A 129 13.23 9.05 14.31
CA ARG A 129 13.83 10.06 13.42
C ARG A 129 14.28 9.44 12.09
N VAL A 130 14.93 8.27 12.13
CA VAL A 130 15.34 7.54 10.93
C VAL A 130 14.12 7.14 10.09
N MET A 131 13.09 6.58 10.73
CA MET A 131 11.85 6.22 10.05
C MET A 131 11.13 7.43 9.46
N ALA A 132 11.10 8.57 10.15
CA ALA A 132 10.49 9.80 9.62
C ALA A 132 11.20 10.27 8.34
N LYS A 133 12.55 10.22 8.30
CA LYS A 133 13.32 10.53 7.09
C LYS A 133 13.04 9.54 5.96
N ALA A 134 13.03 8.23 6.26
CA ALA A 134 12.73 7.19 5.28
C ALA A 134 11.33 7.35 4.69
N LEU A 135 10.31 7.63 5.53
CA LEU A 135 8.93 7.87 5.10
C LEU A 135 8.79 9.15 4.26
N SER A 136 9.57 10.20 4.56
CA SER A 136 9.58 11.42 3.73
C SER A 136 10.10 11.15 2.32
N LEU A 137 11.14 10.31 2.19
CA LEU A 137 11.66 9.88 0.89
C LEU A 137 10.70 8.90 0.19
N LEU A 138 10.06 8.01 0.95
CA LEU A 138 9.06 7.07 0.45
C LEU A 138 7.91 7.79 -0.26
N ALA A 139 7.51 8.97 0.21
CA ALA A 139 6.43 9.76 -0.39
C ALA A 139 6.72 10.19 -1.84
N LEU A 140 7.98 10.13 -2.29
CA LEU A 140 8.36 10.40 -3.67
C LEU A 140 7.98 9.26 -4.62
N ALA A 141 7.93 8.01 -4.14
CA ALA A 141 7.66 6.86 -4.98
C ALA A 141 6.28 6.91 -5.68
N PRO A 142 5.15 7.19 -5.01
CA PRO A 142 3.86 7.29 -5.67
C PRO A 142 3.70 8.56 -6.53
N ILE A 143 4.59 9.54 -6.40
CA ILE A 143 4.63 10.71 -7.29
C ILE A 143 5.38 10.38 -8.58
N PHE A 144 6.61 9.90 -8.45
CA PHE A 144 7.47 9.65 -9.61
C PHE A 144 7.22 8.30 -10.29
N GLY A 145 6.74 7.29 -9.54
CA GLY A 145 6.48 5.95 -10.08
C GLY A 145 5.54 5.96 -11.28
N PRO A 146 4.32 6.48 -11.18
CA PRO A 146 3.38 6.51 -12.29
C PRO A 146 3.81 7.42 -13.45
N ILE A 147 4.55 8.51 -13.16
CA ILE A 147 5.11 9.39 -14.21
C ILE A 147 6.14 8.62 -15.03
N LEU A 148 7.14 8.03 -14.35
CA LEU A 148 8.14 7.21 -15.02
C LEU A 148 7.50 6.03 -15.76
N GLY A 149 6.53 5.36 -15.12
CA GLY A 149 5.80 4.24 -15.70
C GLY A 149 5.05 4.59 -16.96
N GLY A 150 4.44 5.77 -17.03
CA GLY A 150 3.76 6.26 -18.23
C GLY A 150 4.72 6.43 -19.41
N TYR A 151 5.90 7.01 -19.19
CA TYR A 151 6.92 7.15 -20.23
C TYR A 151 7.53 5.80 -20.62
N LEU A 152 7.83 4.93 -19.66
CA LEU A 152 8.34 3.59 -19.94
C LEU A 152 7.36 2.81 -20.81
N GLN A 153 6.06 2.90 -20.53
CA GLN A 153 5.01 2.25 -21.30
C GLN A 153 5.00 2.73 -22.77
N VAL A 154 5.10 4.03 -22.99
CA VAL A 154 5.04 4.60 -24.35
C VAL A 154 6.27 4.27 -25.18
N VAL A 155 7.47 4.29 -24.57
CA VAL A 155 8.75 4.13 -25.29
C VAL A 155 9.16 2.66 -25.42
N PHE A 156 8.99 1.87 -24.35
CA PHE A 156 9.54 0.51 -24.25
C PHE A 156 8.47 -0.57 -23.98
N GLY A 157 7.21 -0.18 -23.78
CA GLY A 157 6.14 -1.09 -23.40
C GLY A 157 6.16 -1.48 -21.91
N TRP A 158 5.13 -2.25 -21.49
CA TRP A 158 4.88 -2.57 -20.08
C TRP A 158 5.99 -3.40 -19.42
N ARG A 159 6.72 -4.21 -20.19
CA ARG A 159 7.83 -5.03 -19.66
C ARG A 159 8.95 -4.19 -19.05
N ALA A 160 9.17 -2.99 -19.56
CA ALA A 160 10.17 -2.07 -19.05
C ALA A 160 9.92 -1.66 -17.59
N ALA A 161 8.67 -1.56 -17.16
CA ALA A 161 8.35 -1.30 -15.76
C ALA A 161 8.88 -2.43 -14.85
N PHE A 162 8.66 -3.69 -15.21
CA PHE A 162 9.15 -4.84 -14.43
C PHE A 162 10.68 -4.99 -14.46
N ILE A 163 11.32 -4.67 -15.59
CA ILE A 163 12.79 -4.59 -15.66
C ILE A 163 13.32 -3.51 -14.71
N SER A 164 12.69 -2.33 -14.70
CA SER A 164 13.06 -1.23 -13.79
C SER A 164 12.90 -1.62 -12.32
N LEU A 165 11.83 -2.35 -11.98
CA LEU A 165 11.63 -2.90 -10.63
C LEU A 165 12.70 -3.94 -10.27
N ALA A 166 13.07 -4.82 -11.20
CA ALA A 166 14.12 -5.80 -10.99
C ALA A 166 15.48 -5.12 -10.77
N LEU A 167 15.80 -4.08 -11.55
CA LEU A 167 17.03 -3.29 -11.37
C LEU A 167 17.05 -2.55 -10.03
N ALA A 168 15.94 -1.97 -9.61
CA ALA A 168 15.82 -1.36 -8.29
C ALA A 168 16.03 -2.41 -7.18
N GLY A 169 15.40 -3.58 -7.31
CA GLY A 169 15.59 -4.71 -6.40
C GLY A 169 17.03 -5.19 -6.35
N LEU A 170 17.71 -5.29 -7.50
CA LEU A 170 19.12 -5.66 -7.61
C LEU A 170 20.02 -4.65 -6.88
N ALA A 171 19.78 -3.37 -7.05
CA ALA A 171 20.55 -2.32 -6.39
C ALA A 171 20.43 -2.42 -4.86
N VAL A 172 19.19 -2.60 -4.34
CA VAL A 172 18.94 -2.77 -2.90
C VAL A 172 19.53 -4.08 -2.39
N TRP A 173 19.40 -5.17 -3.14
CA TRP A 173 19.99 -6.48 -2.81
C TRP A 173 21.51 -6.43 -2.72
N PHE A 174 22.16 -5.81 -3.70
CA PHE A 174 23.62 -5.63 -3.70
C PHE A 174 24.09 -4.77 -2.51
N ALA A 175 23.35 -3.67 -2.21
CA ALA A 175 23.65 -2.85 -1.05
C ALA A 175 23.50 -3.62 0.27
N ALA A 176 22.45 -4.46 0.39
CA ALA A 176 22.25 -5.32 1.56
C ALA A 176 23.38 -6.35 1.70
N MET A 177 23.74 -7.05 0.61
CA MET A 177 24.82 -8.02 0.60
C MET A 177 26.16 -7.41 1.05
N ARG A 178 26.48 -6.20 0.58
CA ARG A 178 27.76 -5.53 0.79
C ARG A 178 27.89 -4.87 2.17
N HIS A 179 26.79 -4.35 2.72
CA HIS A 179 26.85 -3.45 3.87
C HIS A 179 26.09 -3.94 5.10
N LEU A 180 25.08 -4.82 4.94
CA LEU A 180 24.28 -5.26 6.07
C LEU A 180 25.02 -6.32 6.89
N THR A 181 25.19 -6.06 8.17
CA THR A 181 25.58 -7.05 9.19
C THR A 181 24.33 -7.50 9.94
N GLU A 182 24.39 -8.67 10.60
CA GLU A 182 23.28 -9.13 11.43
C GLU A 182 23.00 -8.12 12.54
N SER A 183 21.73 -7.75 12.69
CA SER A 183 21.30 -6.76 13.71
C SER A 183 20.51 -7.37 14.85
N ASN A 184 20.06 -8.62 14.71
CA ASN A 184 19.34 -9.33 15.77
C ASN A 184 20.34 -10.07 16.69
N PRO A 185 20.60 -9.57 17.91
CA PRO A 185 21.57 -10.20 18.81
C PRO A 185 21.05 -11.50 19.42
N GLN A 186 19.75 -11.73 19.42
CA GLN A 186 19.11 -12.88 20.05
C GLN A 186 18.06 -13.49 19.14
N LEU A 187 18.41 -14.62 18.51
CA LEU A 187 17.47 -15.39 17.71
C LEU A 187 16.43 -16.06 18.59
N ASN A 188 15.18 -16.05 18.13
CA ASN A 188 14.09 -16.74 18.84
C ASN A 188 13.68 -18.01 18.06
N PRO A 189 14.14 -19.20 18.47
CA PRO A 189 13.80 -20.47 17.80
C PRO A 189 12.29 -20.75 17.76
N ASP A 190 11.55 -20.20 18.72
CA ASP A 190 10.13 -20.42 18.90
C ASP A 190 9.25 -19.42 18.17
N ALA A 191 9.86 -18.41 17.52
CA ALA A 191 9.12 -17.35 16.80
C ALA A 191 8.19 -17.88 15.71
N MET A 192 8.52 -19.03 15.10
CA MET A 192 7.73 -19.67 14.04
C MET A 192 6.86 -20.83 14.54
N ARG A 193 6.74 -21.06 15.86
CA ARG A 193 5.83 -22.07 16.40
C ARG A 193 4.39 -21.64 16.14
N LEU A 194 3.65 -22.45 15.35
CA LEU A 194 2.27 -22.13 14.94
C LEU A 194 1.36 -21.84 16.13
N GLY A 195 1.51 -22.59 17.24
CA GLY A 195 0.73 -22.36 18.46
C GLY A 195 0.94 -20.97 19.05
N ASN A 196 2.20 -20.48 19.11
CA ASN A 196 2.54 -19.17 19.65
C ASN A 196 2.04 -18.04 18.72
N LEU A 197 2.22 -18.20 17.42
CA LEU A 197 1.72 -17.26 16.44
C LEU A 197 0.19 -17.16 16.47
N ALA A 198 -0.49 -18.30 16.46
CA ALA A 198 -1.94 -18.38 16.52
C ALA A 198 -2.48 -17.77 17.83
N ALA A 199 -1.83 -18.04 18.96
CA ALA A 199 -2.20 -17.43 20.24
C ALA A 199 -2.04 -15.91 20.20
N THR A 200 -0.89 -15.41 19.72
CA THR A 200 -0.62 -13.99 19.63
C THR A 200 -1.63 -13.27 18.72
N TYR A 201 -1.90 -13.81 17.53
CA TYR A 201 -2.87 -13.19 16.62
C TYR A 201 -4.30 -13.29 17.14
N ARG A 202 -4.66 -14.41 17.80
CA ARG A 202 -5.96 -14.56 18.44
C ARG A 202 -6.19 -13.52 19.54
N ASP A 203 -5.18 -13.23 20.34
CA ASP A 203 -5.27 -12.21 21.40
C ASP A 203 -5.49 -10.81 20.81
N VAL A 204 -4.79 -10.45 19.73
CA VAL A 204 -5.01 -9.19 19.02
C VAL A 204 -6.42 -9.13 18.43
N LEU A 205 -6.86 -10.19 17.73
CA LEU A 205 -8.18 -10.26 17.10
C LEU A 205 -9.34 -10.24 18.09
N ARG A 206 -9.12 -10.69 19.35
CA ARG A 206 -10.14 -10.67 20.40
C ARG A 206 -10.28 -9.31 21.08
N THR A 207 -9.40 -8.37 20.81
CA THR A 207 -9.41 -7.05 21.45
C THR A 207 -10.30 -6.07 20.67
N PRO A 208 -11.44 -5.60 21.21
CA PRO A 208 -12.34 -4.69 20.49
C PRO A 208 -11.68 -3.38 20.06
N ALA A 209 -10.77 -2.84 20.89
CA ALA A 209 -10.04 -1.62 20.59
C ALA A 209 -9.18 -1.75 19.30
N PHE A 210 -8.66 -2.96 18.99
CA PHE A 210 -7.98 -3.20 17.71
C PHE A 210 -8.91 -2.95 16.53
N TRP A 211 -10.11 -3.52 16.54
CA TRP A 211 -11.07 -3.41 15.46
C TRP A 211 -11.63 -2.00 15.29
N ALA A 212 -11.74 -1.25 16.39
CA ALA A 212 -12.18 0.14 16.34
C ALA A 212 -11.31 1.04 15.45
N TYR A 213 -10.04 0.67 15.28
CA TYR A 213 -9.10 1.38 14.42
C TYR A 213 -8.71 0.59 13.15
N ALA A 214 -8.59 -0.72 13.26
CA ALA A 214 -8.13 -1.54 12.13
C ALA A 214 -9.14 -1.58 10.98
N LEU A 215 -10.44 -1.68 11.25
CA LEU A 215 -11.47 -1.64 10.21
C LEU A 215 -11.54 -0.28 9.51
N PRO A 216 -11.65 0.87 10.20
CA PRO A 216 -11.61 2.16 9.54
C PRO A 216 -10.32 2.40 8.74
N GLY A 217 -9.16 1.95 9.24
CA GLY A 217 -7.89 2.05 8.53
C GLY A 217 -7.88 1.23 7.24
N SER A 218 -8.39 0.01 7.30
CA SER A 218 -8.50 -0.89 6.15
C SER A 218 -9.46 -0.36 5.09
N ILE A 219 -10.63 0.13 5.50
CA ILE A 219 -11.62 0.71 4.58
C ILE A 219 -11.12 2.04 3.99
N SER A 220 -10.40 2.84 4.79
CA SER A 220 -9.75 4.07 4.30
C SER A 220 -8.70 3.78 3.24
N TYR A 221 -7.92 2.71 3.38
CA TYR A 221 -6.97 2.28 2.34
C TYR A 221 -7.71 1.70 1.12
N ALA A 222 -8.78 0.93 1.33
CA ALA A 222 -9.63 0.45 0.24
C ALA A 222 -10.18 1.61 -0.61
N SER A 223 -10.55 2.74 0.01
CA SER A 223 -11.07 3.91 -0.71
C SER A 223 -10.06 4.51 -1.69
N ILE A 224 -8.78 4.58 -1.34
CA ILE A 224 -7.74 5.02 -2.30
C ILE A 224 -7.42 3.93 -3.31
N PHE A 225 -7.51 2.66 -2.91
CA PHE A 225 -7.22 1.55 -3.81
C PHE A 225 -8.25 1.41 -4.94
N VAL A 226 -9.49 1.85 -4.72
CA VAL A 226 -10.51 2.03 -5.77
C VAL A 226 -9.95 2.90 -6.91
N PHE A 227 -9.32 4.03 -6.58
CA PHE A 227 -8.71 4.91 -7.57
C PHE A 227 -7.42 4.32 -8.14
N ILE A 228 -6.55 3.72 -7.33
CA ILE A 228 -5.31 3.08 -7.80
C ILE A 228 -5.62 2.04 -8.88
N SER A 229 -6.64 1.23 -8.68
CA SER A 229 -7.00 0.14 -9.58
C SER A 229 -7.88 0.56 -10.76
N GLY A 230 -8.75 1.58 -10.58
CA GLY A 230 -9.74 1.97 -11.58
C GLY A 230 -9.31 3.10 -12.52
N THR A 231 -8.52 4.07 -12.02
CA THR A 231 -8.18 5.26 -12.80
C THR A 231 -7.36 4.99 -14.07
N PRO A 232 -6.47 3.99 -14.18
CA PRO A 232 -5.78 3.72 -15.43
C PRO A 232 -6.75 3.42 -16.58
N PHE A 233 -7.76 2.61 -16.33
CA PHE A 233 -8.76 2.26 -17.34
C PHE A 233 -9.69 3.44 -17.62
N VAL A 234 -10.17 4.12 -16.58
CA VAL A 234 -11.09 5.25 -16.74
C VAL A 234 -10.42 6.43 -17.44
N LEU A 235 -9.25 6.86 -16.98
CA LEU A 235 -8.57 8.03 -17.57
C LEU A 235 -8.05 7.72 -18.99
N ILE A 236 -7.40 6.58 -19.21
CA ILE A 236 -6.74 6.28 -20.47
C ILE A 236 -7.73 5.75 -21.50
N LYS A 237 -8.60 4.76 -21.15
CA LYS A 237 -9.50 4.10 -22.12
C LYS A 237 -10.83 4.81 -22.28
N VAL A 238 -11.47 5.26 -21.18
CA VAL A 238 -12.80 5.88 -21.25
C VAL A 238 -12.70 7.36 -21.62
N LEU A 239 -11.77 8.08 -21.00
CA LEU A 239 -11.64 9.55 -21.14
C LEU A 239 -10.54 9.97 -22.12
N GLY A 240 -9.82 9.02 -22.74
CA GLY A 240 -8.85 9.29 -23.79
C GLY A 240 -7.60 10.05 -23.37
N VAL A 241 -7.25 10.07 -22.07
CA VAL A 241 -6.03 10.72 -21.60
C VAL A 241 -4.82 9.96 -22.15
N PRO A 242 -3.87 10.65 -22.81
CA PRO A 242 -2.64 9.99 -23.27
C PRO A 242 -1.86 9.36 -22.11
N THR A 243 -1.37 8.13 -22.31
CA THR A 243 -0.75 7.29 -21.29
C THR A 243 0.40 8.00 -20.55
N GLN A 244 1.20 8.80 -21.25
CA GLN A 244 2.32 9.55 -20.66
C GLN A 244 1.86 10.62 -19.66
N TYR A 245 0.64 11.11 -19.76
CA TYR A 245 0.10 12.13 -18.85
C TYR A 245 -0.63 11.54 -17.63
N TYR A 246 -0.97 10.25 -17.67
CA TYR A 246 -1.63 9.58 -16.55
C TYR A 246 -0.88 9.78 -15.22
N GLY A 247 0.45 9.62 -15.25
CA GLY A 247 1.28 9.73 -14.05
C GLY A 247 1.20 11.11 -13.38
N TYR A 248 1.09 12.19 -14.14
CA TYR A 248 0.94 13.53 -13.57
C TYR A 248 -0.41 13.72 -12.89
N LEU A 249 -1.48 13.19 -13.48
CA LEU A 249 -2.82 13.23 -12.89
C LEU A 249 -2.89 12.41 -11.62
N PHE A 250 -2.28 11.23 -11.61
CA PHE A 250 -2.17 10.40 -10.42
C PHE A 250 -1.36 11.09 -9.31
N ALA A 251 -0.20 11.67 -9.66
CA ALA A 251 0.66 12.41 -8.73
C ALA A 251 -0.07 13.59 -8.08
N PHE A 252 -0.93 14.30 -8.83
CA PHE A 252 -1.78 15.34 -8.26
C PHE A 252 -2.69 14.80 -7.14
N GLY A 253 -3.30 13.63 -7.33
CA GLY A 253 -4.06 12.96 -6.28
C GLY A 253 -3.21 12.66 -5.03
N VAL A 254 -1.95 12.23 -5.21
CA VAL A 254 -1.01 11.97 -4.11
C VAL A 254 -0.69 13.24 -3.30
N LEU A 255 -0.70 14.43 -3.92
CA LEU A 255 -0.58 15.69 -3.17
C LEU A 255 -1.73 15.87 -2.17
N GLY A 256 -2.93 15.36 -2.48
CA GLY A 256 -4.04 15.30 -1.54
C GLY A 256 -3.69 14.47 -0.29
N TYR A 257 -3.10 13.28 -0.47
CA TYR A 257 -2.62 12.46 0.65
C TYR A 257 -1.61 13.20 1.54
N LEU A 258 -0.62 13.87 0.94
CA LEU A 258 0.36 14.67 1.67
C LEU A 258 -0.32 15.82 2.43
N GLY A 259 -1.24 16.53 1.77
CA GLY A 259 -2.04 17.58 2.41
C GLY A 259 -2.85 17.07 3.60
N GLY A 260 -3.48 15.90 3.44
CA GLY A 260 -4.24 15.23 4.49
C GLY A 260 -3.39 14.86 5.70
N THR A 261 -2.17 14.34 5.50
CA THR A 261 -1.24 14.03 6.59
C THR A 261 -0.78 15.29 7.34
N LEU A 262 -0.59 16.41 6.64
CA LEU A 262 -0.28 17.69 7.25
C LEU A 262 -1.45 18.23 8.09
N ILE A 263 -2.68 18.10 7.57
CA ILE A 263 -3.92 18.45 8.29
C ILE A 263 -4.04 17.59 9.55
N CYS A 264 -3.89 16.27 9.43
CA CYS A 264 -3.89 15.35 10.58
C CYS A 264 -2.90 15.80 11.65
N ARG A 265 -1.65 16.02 11.29
CA ARG A 265 -0.59 16.45 12.22
C ARG A 265 -0.91 17.76 12.94
N ARG A 266 -1.50 18.74 12.24
CA ARG A 266 -1.87 20.04 12.83
C ARG A 266 -3.07 19.95 13.76
N LEU A 267 -4.04 19.10 13.43
CA LEU A 267 -5.30 19.00 14.17
C LEU A 267 -5.23 18.03 15.34
N LEU A 268 -4.40 16.98 15.25
CA LEU A 268 -4.35 15.90 16.23
C LEU A 268 -4.11 16.41 17.66
N GLY A 269 -3.16 17.33 17.85
CA GLY A 269 -2.88 17.95 19.13
C GLY A 269 -3.94 18.95 19.62
N ARG A 270 -4.87 19.38 18.74
CA ARG A 270 -5.90 20.39 19.08
C ARG A 270 -7.26 19.78 19.40
N ILE A 271 -7.69 18.79 18.63
CA ILE A 271 -9.05 18.24 18.72
C ILE A 271 -9.09 16.74 19.04
N GLY A 272 -7.92 16.08 19.11
CA GLY A 272 -7.79 14.66 19.45
C GLY A 272 -8.19 13.69 18.33
N VAL A 273 -7.82 12.41 18.51
CA VAL A 273 -8.01 11.34 17.52
C VAL A 273 -9.45 11.16 17.05
N PRO A 274 -10.48 11.10 17.93
CA PRO A 274 -11.85 10.82 17.49
C PRO A 274 -12.41 11.91 16.55
N ARG A 275 -12.11 13.17 16.83
CA ARG A 275 -12.58 14.29 16.00
C ARG A 275 -11.83 14.40 14.68
N VAL A 276 -10.53 14.09 14.67
CA VAL A 276 -9.71 14.02 13.44
C VAL A 276 -10.25 12.91 12.52
N LEU A 277 -10.53 11.72 13.05
CA LEU A 277 -11.15 10.64 12.29
C LEU A 277 -12.53 11.00 11.76
N ALA A 278 -13.37 11.64 12.59
CA ALA A 278 -14.68 12.10 12.16
C ALA A 278 -14.59 13.09 10.99
N LEU A 279 -13.62 14.02 11.01
CA LEU A 279 -13.36 14.95 9.93
C LEU A 279 -12.92 14.21 8.66
N GLY A 280 -11.89 13.35 8.76
CA GLY A 280 -11.35 12.64 7.61
C GLY A 280 -12.39 11.74 6.94
N THR A 281 -13.21 11.02 7.72
CA THR A 281 -14.28 10.18 7.16
C THR A 281 -15.40 11.01 6.52
N THR A 282 -15.69 12.21 7.04
CA THR A 282 -16.64 13.14 6.40
C THR A 282 -16.11 13.67 5.07
N VAL A 283 -14.82 14.02 4.99
CA VAL A 283 -14.17 14.43 3.73
C VAL A 283 -14.22 13.31 2.70
N GLY A 284 -13.94 12.07 3.13
CA GLY A 284 -14.00 10.89 2.23
C GLY A 284 -15.42 10.63 1.70
N LEU A 285 -16.44 10.74 2.58
CA LEU A 285 -17.83 10.63 2.19
C LEU A 285 -18.23 11.71 1.17
N ALA A 286 -17.87 12.97 1.46
CA ALA A 286 -18.16 14.09 0.55
C ALA A 286 -17.48 13.90 -0.82
N GLY A 287 -16.23 13.44 -0.85
CA GLY A 287 -15.51 13.14 -2.10
C GLY A 287 -16.17 12.03 -2.92
N GLY A 288 -16.53 10.90 -2.27
CA GLY A 288 -17.16 9.78 -2.95
C GLY A 288 -18.58 10.09 -3.44
N LEU A 289 -19.43 10.67 -2.57
CA LEU A 289 -20.81 11.05 -2.95
C LEU A 289 -20.80 12.18 -4.00
N GLY A 290 -19.94 13.21 -3.82
CA GLY A 290 -19.82 14.29 -4.78
C GLY A 290 -19.43 13.78 -6.17
N PHE A 291 -18.48 12.83 -6.23
CA PHE A 291 -18.10 12.18 -7.47
C PHE A 291 -19.28 11.44 -8.13
N LEU A 292 -20.01 10.63 -7.36
CA LEU A 292 -21.19 9.92 -7.87
C LEU A 292 -22.27 10.86 -8.38
N LEU A 293 -22.63 11.90 -7.61
CA LEU A 293 -23.68 12.86 -7.99
C LEU A 293 -23.33 13.61 -9.28
N LEU A 294 -22.06 14.00 -9.48
CA LEU A 294 -21.62 14.69 -10.68
C LEU A 294 -21.62 13.76 -11.91
N VAL A 295 -21.24 12.49 -11.72
CA VAL A 295 -21.35 11.47 -12.79
C VAL A 295 -22.82 11.23 -13.16
N LEU A 296 -23.72 11.11 -12.19
CA LEU A 296 -25.17 10.96 -12.45
C LEU A 296 -25.78 12.21 -13.10
N ALA A 297 -25.21 13.40 -12.88
CA ALA A 297 -25.58 14.62 -13.59
C ALA A 297 -25.03 14.69 -15.02
N GLY A 298 -24.38 13.62 -15.52
CA GLY A 298 -23.87 13.52 -16.88
C GLY A 298 -22.50 14.16 -17.11
N ILE A 299 -21.78 14.57 -16.06
CA ILE A 299 -20.46 15.15 -16.18
C ILE A 299 -19.43 14.02 -16.40
N SER A 300 -18.80 14.02 -17.57
CA SER A 300 -17.79 13.03 -17.96
C SER A 300 -16.51 13.74 -18.42
N HIS A 301 -15.69 14.15 -17.46
CA HIS A 301 -14.44 14.84 -17.74
C HIS A 301 -13.33 14.33 -16.80
N TRP A 302 -12.08 14.27 -17.27
CA TRP A 302 -10.95 13.74 -16.49
C TRP A 302 -10.68 14.54 -15.20
N THR A 303 -10.93 15.84 -15.19
CA THR A 303 -10.77 16.67 -13.99
C THR A 303 -11.66 16.21 -12.84
N LEU A 304 -12.87 15.73 -13.13
CA LEU A 304 -13.78 15.21 -12.11
C LEU A 304 -13.16 14.00 -11.39
N VAL A 305 -12.61 13.06 -12.15
CA VAL A 305 -11.95 11.85 -11.59
C VAL A 305 -10.74 12.25 -10.73
N VAL A 306 -9.91 13.16 -11.23
CA VAL A 306 -8.69 13.61 -10.56
C VAL A 306 -9.01 14.38 -9.26
N MET A 307 -10.04 15.24 -9.27
CA MET A 307 -10.47 15.98 -8.08
C MET A 307 -11.11 15.04 -7.04
N ALA A 308 -11.90 14.07 -7.46
CA ALA A 308 -12.44 13.05 -6.56
C ALA A 308 -11.31 12.24 -5.91
N GLN A 309 -10.33 11.80 -6.70
CA GLN A 309 -9.13 11.13 -6.21
C GLN A 309 -8.37 12.00 -5.19
N PHE A 310 -8.14 13.28 -5.49
CA PHE A 310 -7.46 14.21 -4.58
C PHE A 310 -8.19 14.32 -3.23
N ILE A 311 -9.51 14.47 -3.23
CA ILE A 311 -10.32 14.59 -2.01
C ILE A 311 -10.27 13.29 -1.19
N VAL A 312 -10.44 12.14 -1.84
CA VAL A 312 -10.40 10.82 -1.17
C VAL A 312 -9.00 10.51 -0.64
N MET A 313 -7.94 10.85 -1.37
CA MET A 313 -6.57 10.72 -0.88
C MET A 313 -6.28 11.67 0.29
N THR A 314 -6.85 12.90 0.29
CA THR A 314 -6.79 13.81 1.43
C THR A 314 -7.45 13.19 2.68
N ALA A 315 -8.63 12.61 2.52
CA ALA A 315 -9.33 11.91 3.59
C ALA A 315 -8.49 10.74 4.15
N HIS A 316 -7.88 9.97 3.27
CA HIS A 316 -6.98 8.89 3.69
C HIS A 316 -5.77 9.42 4.46
N GLY A 317 -5.15 10.49 4.01
CA GLY A 317 -4.03 11.14 4.69
C GLY A 317 -4.39 11.65 6.10
N ILE A 318 -5.66 12.04 6.32
CA ILE A 318 -6.15 12.40 7.65
C ILE A 318 -6.38 11.15 8.51
N ASN A 319 -6.98 10.09 7.95
CA ASN A 319 -7.45 8.92 8.70
C ASN A 319 -6.34 7.93 9.04
N PHE A 320 -5.46 7.61 8.07
CA PHE A 320 -4.55 6.48 8.16
C PHE A 320 -3.54 6.57 9.32
N PRO A 321 -2.90 7.71 9.61
CA PRO A 321 -2.00 7.82 10.75
C PRO A 321 -2.69 7.55 12.09
N CYS A 322 -3.92 8.04 12.26
CA CYS A 322 -4.71 7.83 13.48
C CYS A 322 -5.13 6.38 13.66
N THR A 323 -5.57 5.73 12.56
CA THR A 323 -6.02 4.34 12.61
C THR A 323 -4.88 3.38 12.80
N GLN A 324 -3.73 3.62 12.18
CA GLN A 324 -2.53 2.81 12.37
C GLN A 324 -2.01 2.90 13.81
N SER A 325 -1.84 4.11 14.35
CA SER A 325 -1.36 4.26 15.74
C SER A 325 -2.37 3.72 16.76
N GLY A 326 -3.67 3.98 16.54
CA GLY A 326 -4.73 3.49 17.43
C GLY A 326 -4.84 1.96 17.46
N SER A 327 -4.63 1.28 16.33
CA SER A 327 -4.67 -0.19 16.27
C SER A 327 -3.50 -0.86 17.00
N LEU A 328 -2.36 -0.17 17.15
CA LEU A 328 -1.18 -0.69 17.83
C LEU A 328 -1.12 -0.33 19.32
N ALA A 329 -1.77 0.74 19.73
CA ALA A 329 -1.70 1.28 21.08
C ALA A 329 -2.02 0.26 22.20
N PRO A 330 -2.99 -0.66 22.06
CA PRO A 330 -3.30 -1.67 23.07
C PRO A 330 -2.20 -2.77 23.23
N PHE A 331 -1.20 -2.81 22.36
CA PHE A 331 -0.26 -3.95 22.27
C PHE A 331 1.22 -3.54 22.30
N PRO A 332 1.73 -2.85 23.33
CA PRO A 332 3.13 -2.42 23.37
C PRO A 332 4.10 -3.61 23.25
N ASP A 333 3.82 -4.73 23.92
CA ASP A 333 4.67 -5.93 23.90
C ASP A 333 4.49 -6.81 22.65
N LYS A 334 3.41 -6.62 21.89
CA LYS A 334 3.07 -7.38 20.68
C LYS A 334 2.92 -6.47 19.47
N ALA A 335 3.52 -5.27 19.49
CA ALA A 335 3.34 -4.24 18.47
C ALA A 335 3.70 -4.73 17.06
N GLY A 336 4.69 -5.59 16.91
CA GLY A 336 5.06 -6.21 15.62
C GLY A 336 3.96 -7.10 15.05
N ALA A 337 3.33 -7.93 15.87
CA ALA A 337 2.22 -8.80 15.47
C ALA A 337 0.96 -7.98 15.15
N ALA A 338 0.64 -6.99 15.98
CA ALA A 338 -0.49 -6.09 15.72
C ALA A 338 -0.30 -5.29 14.42
N ALA A 339 0.91 -4.80 14.15
CA ALA A 339 1.24 -4.10 12.92
C ALA A 339 1.15 -5.02 11.68
N GLY A 340 1.63 -6.27 11.80
CA GLY A 340 1.51 -7.26 10.73
C GLY A 340 0.05 -7.59 10.41
N LEU A 341 -0.77 -7.80 11.45
CA LEU A 341 -2.19 -8.08 11.29
C LEU A 341 -2.97 -6.88 10.72
N PHE A 342 -2.70 -5.66 11.22
CA PHE A 342 -3.25 -4.43 10.67
C PHE A 342 -2.92 -4.30 9.18
N GLY A 343 -1.65 -4.45 8.81
CA GLY A 343 -1.23 -4.35 7.42
C GLY A 343 -1.82 -5.45 6.53
N CYS A 344 -1.99 -6.68 7.05
CA CYS A 344 -2.68 -7.77 6.36
C CYS A 344 -4.14 -7.40 6.05
N LEU A 345 -4.89 -6.89 7.05
CA LEU A 345 -6.28 -6.44 6.88
C LEU A 345 -6.40 -5.28 5.88
N VAL A 346 -5.47 -4.32 5.94
CA VAL A 346 -5.38 -3.22 4.97
C VAL A 346 -5.22 -3.74 3.55
N MET A 347 -4.32 -4.70 3.32
CA MET A 347 -4.09 -5.29 1.99
C MET A 347 -5.29 -6.13 1.53
N TYR A 348 -5.96 -6.84 2.42
CA TYR A 348 -7.16 -7.61 2.06
C TYR A 348 -8.36 -6.71 1.73
N ALA A 349 -8.50 -5.58 2.40
CA ALA A 349 -9.48 -4.58 2.02
C ALA A 349 -9.17 -3.96 0.64
N ALA A 350 -7.89 -3.74 0.34
CA ALA A 350 -7.45 -3.31 -0.99
C ALA A 350 -7.74 -4.37 -2.06
N LEU A 351 -7.46 -5.66 -1.78
CA LEU A 351 -7.82 -6.77 -2.66
C LEU A 351 -9.32 -6.76 -2.98
N ALA A 352 -10.17 -6.67 -1.96
CA ALA A 352 -11.62 -6.66 -2.13
C ALA A 352 -12.08 -5.46 -2.99
N ALA A 353 -11.55 -4.25 -2.71
CA ALA A 353 -11.85 -3.06 -3.48
C ALA A 353 -11.38 -3.17 -4.94
N GLY A 354 -10.15 -3.64 -5.17
CA GLY A 354 -9.60 -3.83 -6.49
C GLY A 354 -10.38 -4.86 -7.32
N THR A 355 -10.73 -5.99 -6.72
CA THR A 355 -11.55 -7.03 -7.37
C THR A 355 -12.94 -6.48 -7.73
N TRP A 356 -13.55 -5.71 -6.81
CA TRP A 356 -14.85 -5.10 -7.08
C TRP A 356 -14.78 -4.10 -8.24
N VAL A 357 -13.80 -3.21 -8.26
CA VAL A 357 -13.59 -2.26 -9.38
C VAL A 357 -13.39 -3.01 -10.70
N GLY A 358 -12.54 -4.04 -10.71
CA GLY A 358 -12.25 -4.83 -11.92
C GLY A 358 -13.48 -5.53 -12.47
N SER A 359 -14.26 -6.19 -11.62
CA SER A 359 -15.46 -6.95 -12.02
C SER A 359 -16.62 -6.07 -12.43
N SER A 360 -16.66 -4.81 -11.97
CA SER A 360 -17.75 -3.87 -12.27
C SER A 360 -17.48 -2.96 -13.48
N HIS A 361 -16.30 -3.07 -14.11
CA HIS A 361 -15.92 -2.17 -15.20
C HIS A 361 -16.79 -2.40 -16.45
N ASP A 362 -17.55 -1.36 -16.83
CA ASP A 362 -18.50 -1.37 -17.95
C ASP A 362 -18.15 -0.38 -19.08
N GLY A 363 -16.97 0.22 -19.04
CA GLY A 363 -16.56 1.25 -20.00
C GLY A 363 -17.07 2.65 -19.67
N THR A 364 -17.68 2.86 -18.50
CA THR A 364 -18.15 4.17 -18.02
C THR A 364 -17.46 4.61 -16.72
N LEU A 365 -17.78 5.83 -16.26
CA LEU A 365 -17.32 6.33 -14.95
C LEU A 365 -18.17 5.80 -13.78
N LEU A 366 -19.36 5.31 -14.06
CA LEU A 366 -20.37 5.00 -13.05
C LEU A 366 -19.92 3.95 -12.03
N PRO A 367 -19.28 2.83 -12.42
CA PRO A 367 -18.79 1.85 -11.45
C PRO A 367 -17.75 2.44 -10.50
N LEU A 368 -16.79 3.21 -11.01
CA LEU A 368 -15.76 3.84 -10.17
C LEU A 368 -16.39 4.82 -9.17
N ALA A 369 -17.33 5.63 -9.61
CA ALA A 369 -18.02 6.62 -8.79
C ALA A 369 -18.91 5.95 -7.71
N SER A 370 -19.69 4.93 -8.09
CA SER A 370 -20.59 4.21 -7.18
C SER A 370 -19.82 3.44 -6.10
N ILE A 371 -18.72 2.78 -6.47
CA ILE A 371 -17.86 2.06 -5.51
C ILE A 371 -17.19 3.05 -4.57
N SER A 372 -16.66 4.18 -5.08
CA SER A 372 -16.07 5.23 -4.25
C SER A 372 -17.05 5.80 -3.24
N ALA A 373 -18.30 6.07 -3.65
CA ALA A 373 -19.37 6.53 -2.77
C ALA A 373 -19.72 5.48 -1.71
N THR A 374 -19.89 4.22 -2.11
CA THR A 374 -20.23 3.12 -1.19
C THR A 374 -19.17 2.91 -0.14
N VAL A 375 -17.88 2.85 -0.53
CA VAL A 375 -16.76 2.72 0.40
C VAL A 375 -16.68 3.94 1.33
N GLY A 376 -16.96 5.15 0.83
CA GLY A 376 -17.07 6.37 1.63
C GLY A 376 -18.15 6.29 2.69
N VAL A 377 -19.35 5.79 2.36
CA VAL A 377 -20.46 5.57 3.29
C VAL A 377 -20.08 4.53 4.36
N ILE A 378 -19.53 3.38 3.93
CA ILE A 378 -19.10 2.32 4.87
C ILE A 378 -18.05 2.85 5.86
N LEU A 379 -17.07 3.61 5.37
CA LEU A 379 -16.05 4.23 6.21
C LEU A 379 -16.66 5.21 7.22
N PHE A 380 -17.55 6.07 6.77
CA PHE A 380 -18.20 7.09 7.59
C PHE A 380 -19.07 6.49 8.69
N VAL A 381 -19.95 5.55 8.33
CA VAL A 381 -20.85 4.88 9.27
C VAL A 381 -20.07 3.94 10.19
N GLY A 382 -19.20 3.12 9.64
CA GLY A 382 -18.42 2.16 10.41
C GLY A 382 -17.53 2.82 11.47
N THR A 383 -16.88 3.94 11.14
CA THR A 383 -16.07 4.68 12.12
C THR A 383 -16.89 5.20 13.29
N ARG A 384 -18.11 5.67 13.04
CA ARG A 384 -18.99 6.17 14.12
C ARG A 384 -19.53 5.05 15.01
N LEU A 385 -19.91 3.92 14.42
CA LEU A 385 -20.38 2.76 15.18
C LEU A 385 -19.27 2.16 16.05
N LEU A 386 -18.01 2.17 15.57
CA LEU A 386 -16.88 1.61 16.27
C LEU A 386 -16.22 2.57 17.29
N ALA A 387 -16.53 3.87 17.24
CA ALA A 387 -15.93 4.88 18.11
C ALA A 387 -16.10 4.59 19.61
N GLN A 388 -17.18 3.90 20.00
CA GLN A 388 -17.44 3.52 21.39
C GLN A 388 -16.44 2.48 21.94
N TYR A 389 -15.81 1.67 21.05
CA TYR A 389 -14.84 0.63 21.41
C TYR A 389 -13.40 1.12 21.35
N GLY A 390 -13.15 2.32 20.83
CA GLY A 390 -11.82 2.91 20.67
C GLY A 390 -11.29 3.63 21.92
N LYS A 391 -12.03 3.63 23.02
CA LYS A 391 -11.54 4.15 24.31
C LYS A 391 -10.57 3.13 24.87
N VAL A 392 -9.27 3.45 24.81
CA VAL A 392 -8.23 2.78 25.59
C VAL A 392 -8.21 3.53 26.93
N ASP A 393 -8.64 2.87 28.01
CA ASP A 393 -8.55 3.39 29.38
C ASP A 393 -7.11 3.57 29.81
#